data_86482114f1cb822b81f86735c429841a
#
_entry.id   86482114f1cb822b81f86735c429841a
#
_cell.length_a   1.000
_cell.length_b   1.000
_cell.length_c   1.000
_cell.angle_alpha   90.00
_cell.angle_beta   90.00
_cell.angle_gamma   90.00
#
_symmetry.space_group_name_H-M   'P 1'
#
loop_
_entity.id
_entity.type
_entity.pdbx_description
1 polymer ?
#
loop_
_entity_poly.entity_id
_entity_poly.type
_entity_poly.pdbx_seq_one_letter_code
_entity_poly.pdbx_strand_id
1 'polypeptide(L)'
;MRVLLDFLQKKSKLLSLLIISIVFLIIPMKIIQYGWRPSDDALRHVAFSTVNRQWSDVLVIKEGLESDHNPGWHQILRFFHNKFKISKTGLLRLSVIGLFLLVNLTGILISPNPVCWLLAIAFILVCDYGVFARMLIGRPFLVSCTATLIMLRLYGLPNSSEEFSDKKKRAVRIFAVILSMALCTWIHGSWYLFFLIPLSFLLAKKIKESLELTICILAGTLLGALLTGDLIGFFRFHYLATLNIFTEKTFNWLLVTEFAAGVQNTYCFLFILAVIALSIYKNKLTIKELTLDPSFIMILLCWLLSIMVIRFWVDWGSMALLFWVSYRFKDLIDSSETLKEARVKYSLFLFVVCAVFFITTNDSGGRYSKNVFDQPIDFNEERLAGWAPEPGGIVYSDNMGVFYRHFYEYPTAPWKYILGFESAIMPDEDRKVLRRIGYNFRLSDEFLPWINKMTKADRLITIGSVGDFPQLESIRGARNYWIYRLKTATETADLNASATANINASETININSN
;
A
#
# COMPACT_ATOMS: atom_id res chain seq x y z
N MET A 1 -26.96 -38.82 -13.66
CA MET A 1 -25.53 -38.54 -13.47
C MET A 1 -24.81 -38.10 -14.76
N ARG A 2 -24.91 -38.84 -15.90
CA ARG A 2 -24.31 -38.41 -17.18
C ARG A 2 -24.78 -37.03 -17.67
N VAL A 3 -26.09 -36.77 -17.68
CA VAL A 3 -26.66 -35.48 -18.10
C VAL A 3 -26.13 -34.31 -17.26
N LEU A 4 -25.96 -34.50 -15.93
CA LEU A 4 -25.37 -33.51 -15.05
C LEU A 4 -23.88 -33.31 -15.36
N LEU A 5 -23.14 -34.34 -15.64
CA LEU A 5 -21.72 -34.26 -16.01
C LEU A 5 -21.54 -33.55 -17.36
N ASP A 6 -22.37 -33.84 -18.34
CA ASP A 6 -22.36 -33.15 -19.65
C ASP A 6 -22.71 -31.65 -19.51
N PHE A 7 -23.70 -31.33 -18.67
CA PHE A 7 -24.04 -29.94 -18.34
C PHE A 7 -22.88 -29.21 -17.66
N LEU A 8 -22.28 -29.82 -16.64
CA LEU A 8 -21.13 -29.27 -15.92
C LEU A 8 -19.93 -29.09 -16.86
N GLN A 9 -19.69 -30.05 -17.77
CA GLN A 9 -18.60 -29.94 -18.73
C GLN A 9 -18.83 -28.81 -19.74
N LYS A 10 -20.04 -28.68 -20.26
CA LYS A 10 -20.43 -27.59 -21.20
C LYS A 10 -20.41 -26.19 -20.56
N LYS A 11 -20.68 -26.12 -19.27
CA LYS A 11 -20.70 -24.86 -18.48
C LYS A 11 -19.48 -24.69 -17.58
N SER A 12 -18.46 -25.55 -17.69
CA SER A 12 -17.34 -25.61 -16.76
C SER A 12 -16.59 -24.28 -16.60
N LYS A 13 -16.41 -23.54 -17.68
CA LYS A 13 -15.77 -22.20 -17.65
C LYS A 13 -16.58 -21.20 -16.83
N LEU A 14 -17.88 -21.14 -17.04
CA LEU A 14 -18.77 -20.21 -16.32
C LEU A 14 -18.87 -20.60 -14.83
N LEU A 15 -18.97 -21.89 -14.56
CA LEU A 15 -19.03 -22.39 -13.18
C LEU A 15 -17.71 -22.10 -12.43
N SER A 16 -16.56 -22.34 -13.06
CA SER A 16 -15.25 -22.01 -12.48
C SER A 16 -15.12 -20.50 -12.23
N LEU A 17 -15.56 -19.66 -13.18
CA LEU A 17 -15.58 -18.21 -13.02
C LEU A 17 -16.43 -17.80 -11.82
N LEU A 18 -17.64 -18.35 -11.69
CA LEU A 18 -18.55 -18.03 -10.58
C LEU A 18 -17.96 -18.47 -9.22
N ILE A 19 -17.48 -19.70 -9.11
CA ILE A 19 -16.91 -20.25 -7.87
C ILE A 19 -15.70 -19.42 -7.43
N ILE A 20 -14.76 -19.14 -8.33
CA ILE A 20 -13.55 -18.39 -8.01
C ILE A 20 -13.92 -16.94 -7.62
N SER A 21 -14.87 -16.30 -8.31
CA SER A 21 -15.34 -14.95 -7.97
C SER A 21 -15.98 -14.90 -6.59
N ILE A 22 -16.79 -15.91 -6.23
CA ILE A 22 -17.39 -16.02 -4.89
C ILE A 22 -16.29 -16.23 -3.83
N VAL A 23 -15.32 -17.08 -4.09
CA VAL A 23 -14.20 -17.33 -3.15
C VAL A 23 -13.41 -16.04 -2.92
N PHE A 24 -13.08 -15.29 -3.98
CA PHE A 24 -12.38 -14.01 -3.84
C PHE A 24 -13.24 -12.93 -3.16
N LEU A 25 -14.56 -12.99 -3.23
CA LEU A 25 -15.43 -12.12 -2.44
C LEU A 25 -15.40 -12.51 -0.94
N ILE A 26 -15.47 -13.82 -0.65
CA ILE A 26 -15.56 -14.30 0.74
C ILE A 26 -14.23 -14.13 1.49
N ILE A 27 -13.07 -14.25 0.84
CA ILE A 27 -11.75 -14.13 1.46
C ILE A 27 -11.61 -12.82 2.27
N PRO A 28 -11.69 -11.62 1.67
CA PRO A 28 -11.54 -10.39 2.43
C PRO A 28 -12.66 -10.19 3.47
N MET A 29 -13.88 -10.65 3.19
CA MET A 29 -14.98 -10.60 4.16
C MET A 29 -14.66 -11.43 5.40
N LYS A 30 -14.14 -12.66 5.22
CA LYS A 30 -13.76 -13.54 6.33
C LYS A 30 -12.61 -12.97 7.14
N ILE A 31 -11.60 -12.37 6.49
CA ILE A 31 -10.48 -11.72 7.16
C ILE A 31 -10.96 -10.54 8.03
N ILE A 32 -11.86 -9.72 7.50
CA ILE A 32 -12.46 -8.59 8.22
C ILE A 32 -13.30 -9.08 9.43
N GLN A 33 -13.93 -10.24 9.35
CA GLN A 33 -14.68 -10.81 10.49
C GLN A 33 -13.81 -11.12 11.71
N TYR A 34 -12.49 -11.36 11.54
CA TYR A 34 -11.56 -11.51 12.66
C TYR A 34 -11.23 -10.17 13.36
N GLY A 35 -11.82 -9.07 12.93
CA GLY A 35 -11.50 -7.73 13.42
C GLY A 35 -10.31 -7.07 12.72
N TRP A 36 -9.71 -7.75 11.72
CA TRP A 36 -8.62 -7.18 10.96
C TRP A 36 -9.05 -5.92 10.21
N ARG A 37 -8.18 -4.92 10.24
CA ARG A 37 -8.28 -3.69 9.46
C ARG A 37 -6.89 -3.23 9.05
N PRO A 38 -6.74 -2.56 7.89
CA PRO A 38 -5.51 -1.89 7.55
C PRO A 38 -5.09 -0.91 8.65
N SER A 39 -3.78 -0.80 8.90
CA SER A 39 -3.24 0.09 9.95
C SER A 39 -2.54 1.32 9.38
N ASP A 40 -2.72 1.59 8.10
CA ASP A 40 -1.91 2.52 7.33
C ASP A 40 -2.75 3.46 6.44
N ASP A 41 -2.22 3.78 5.29
CA ASP A 41 -2.70 4.74 4.30
C ASP A 41 -4.21 4.65 3.96
N ALA A 42 -4.79 3.45 3.98
CA ALA A 42 -6.23 3.29 3.75
C ALA A 42 -7.08 4.04 4.78
N LEU A 43 -6.59 4.15 6.03
CA LEU A 43 -7.28 4.88 7.10
C LEU A 43 -7.41 6.36 6.79
N ARG A 44 -6.31 7.01 6.34
CA ARG A 44 -6.34 8.43 6.01
C ARG A 44 -7.25 8.76 4.83
N HIS A 45 -7.25 7.89 3.80
CA HIS A 45 -8.12 8.08 2.64
C HIS A 45 -9.59 8.08 3.04
N VAL A 46 -9.98 7.14 3.90
CA VAL A 46 -11.35 7.07 4.41
C VAL A 46 -11.65 8.29 5.29
N ALA A 47 -10.78 8.63 6.24
CA ALA A 47 -10.98 9.78 7.12
C ALA A 47 -11.15 11.08 6.33
N PHE A 48 -10.25 11.35 5.40
CA PHE A 48 -10.29 12.56 4.57
C PHE A 48 -11.56 12.65 3.69
N SER A 49 -12.07 11.49 3.26
CA SER A 49 -13.28 11.44 2.44
C SER A 49 -14.58 11.70 3.23
N THR A 50 -14.55 11.57 4.56
CA THR A 50 -15.72 11.81 5.42
C THR A 50 -15.84 13.24 5.92
N VAL A 51 -14.83 14.08 5.68
CA VAL A 51 -14.79 15.47 6.10
C VAL A 51 -14.57 16.42 4.92
N ASN A 52 -15.01 17.67 5.08
CA ASN A 52 -14.75 18.72 4.10
C ASN A 52 -13.61 19.61 4.60
N ARG A 53 -12.38 19.08 4.56
CA ARG A 53 -11.15 19.76 5.01
C ARG A 53 -10.10 19.70 3.90
N GLN A 54 -9.15 20.64 3.93
CA GLN A 54 -7.93 20.60 3.12
C GLN A 54 -6.82 19.92 3.91
N TRP A 55 -5.77 19.47 3.23
CA TRP A 55 -4.62 18.86 3.92
C TRP A 55 -3.91 19.84 4.84
N SER A 56 -3.89 21.14 4.51
CA SER A 56 -3.37 22.22 5.36
C SER A 56 -4.14 22.42 6.67
N ASP A 57 -5.40 21.94 6.76
CA ASP A 57 -6.16 21.95 8.00
C ASP A 57 -5.81 20.78 8.92
N VAL A 58 -5.22 19.73 8.37
CA VAL A 58 -4.94 18.44 9.06
C VAL A 58 -3.45 18.29 9.35
N LEU A 59 -2.60 18.80 8.47
CA LEU A 59 -1.15 18.65 8.54
C LEU A 59 -0.45 20.00 8.60
N VAL A 60 0.74 20.01 9.20
CA VAL A 60 1.69 21.13 9.04
C VAL A 60 2.45 20.87 7.75
N ILE A 61 2.12 21.60 6.70
CA ILE A 61 2.61 21.37 5.34
C ILE A 61 3.50 22.51 4.89
N LYS A 62 4.54 22.18 4.13
CA LYS A 62 5.38 23.13 3.42
C LYS A 62 4.56 23.87 2.35
N GLU A 63 4.79 25.17 2.23
CA GLU A 63 4.07 26.03 1.28
C GLU A 63 4.16 25.52 -0.16
N GLY A 64 3.02 25.49 -0.83
CA GLY A 64 2.86 25.04 -2.21
C GLY A 64 2.81 23.52 -2.39
N LEU A 65 2.58 22.74 -1.31
CA LEU A 65 2.40 21.28 -1.35
C LEU A 65 1.07 20.83 -0.73
N GLU A 66 0.07 21.71 -0.70
CA GLU A 66 -1.24 21.47 -0.08
C GLU A 66 -2.18 20.62 -0.96
N SER A 67 -1.82 20.41 -2.23
CA SER A 67 -2.67 19.71 -3.20
C SER A 67 -2.97 18.28 -2.78
N ASP A 68 -4.18 17.83 -3.03
CA ASP A 68 -4.57 16.43 -2.82
C ASP A 68 -3.93 15.52 -3.89
N HIS A 69 -3.20 14.50 -3.44
CA HIS A 69 -2.46 13.60 -4.33
C HIS A 69 -3.28 12.41 -4.83
N ASN A 70 -4.45 12.19 -4.23
CA ASN A 70 -5.36 11.09 -4.55
C ASN A 70 -6.81 11.58 -4.72
N PRO A 71 -7.05 12.69 -5.44
CA PRO A 71 -8.36 13.35 -5.44
C PRO A 71 -9.46 12.45 -5.99
N GLY A 72 -9.16 11.63 -7.00
CA GLY A 72 -10.10 10.68 -7.56
C GLY A 72 -10.55 9.62 -6.55
N TRP A 73 -9.61 9.08 -5.78
CA TRP A 73 -9.96 8.10 -4.73
C TRP A 73 -10.83 8.72 -3.64
N HIS A 74 -10.46 9.92 -3.17
CA HIS A 74 -11.24 10.64 -2.18
C HIS A 74 -12.64 11.01 -2.69
N GLN A 75 -12.78 11.40 -3.96
CA GLN A 75 -14.09 11.67 -4.57
C GLN A 75 -14.96 10.42 -4.66
N ILE A 76 -14.39 9.27 -5.04
CA ILE A 76 -15.11 7.98 -5.08
C ILE A 76 -15.61 7.63 -3.68
N LEU A 77 -14.76 7.66 -2.65
CA LEU A 77 -15.15 7.36 -1.28
C LEU A 77 -16.20 8.36 -0.75
N ARG A 78 -16.02 9.65 -1.02
CA ARG A 78 -16.98 10.72 -0.65
C ARG A 78 -18.35 10.52 -1.31
N PHE A 79 -18.37 10.09 -2.57
CA PHE A 79 -19.60 9.74 -3.27
C PHE A 79 -20.36 8.60 -2.53
N PHE A 80 -19.66 7.54 -2.16
CA PHE A 80 -20.26 6.44 -1.39
C PHE A 80 -20.73 6.89 -0.01
N HIS A 81 -19.94 7.72 0.67
CA HIS A 81 -20.31 8.28 1.98
C HIS A 81 -21.58 9.12 1.88
N ASN A 82 -21.61 10.08 0.97
CA ASN A 82 -22.69 11.06 0.88
C ASN A 82 -23.96 10.47 0.27
N LYS A 83 -23.84 9.68 -0.81
CA LYS A 83 -24.99 9.14 -1.55
C LYS A 83 -25.65 7.96 -0.85
N PHE A 84 -24.83 7.04 -0.31
CA PHE A 84 -25.31 5.80 0.32
C PHE A 84 -25.22 5.81 1.83
N LYS A 85 -24.75 6.92 2.43
CA LYS A 85 -24.59 7.08 3.88
C LYS A 85 -23.73 5.98 4.52
N ILE A 86 -22.75 5.47 3.76
CA ILE A 86 -21.85 4.43 4.25
C ILE A 86 -20.98 5.02 5.36
N SER A 87 -20.93 4.34 6.51
CA SER A 87 -20.12 4.76 7.64
C SER A 87 -18.61 4.69 7.34
N LYS A 88 -17.79 5.37 8.13
CA LYS A 88 -16.32 5.34 8.07
C LYS A 88 -15.78 3.89 8.00
N THR A 89 -16.24 3.02 8.91
CA THR A 89 -15.86 1.60 8.90
C THR A 89 -16.36 0.87 7.64
N GLY A 90 -17.56 1.20 7.16
CA GLY A 90 -18.10 0.65 5.92
C GLY A 90 -17.27 1.04 4.70
N LEU A 91 -16.81 2.29 4.61
CA LEU A 91 -15.91 2.75 3.53
C LEU A 91 -14.57 2.03 3.56
N LEU A 92 -14.01 1.78 4.74
CA LEU A 92 -12.76 1.03 4.86
C LEU A 92 -12.93 -0.40 4.36
N ARG A 93 -14.02 -1.07 4.75
CA ARG A 93 -14.36 -2.41 4.24
C ARG A 93 -14.59 -2.41 2.72
N LEU A 94 -15.29 -1.40 2.21
CA LEU A 94 -15.50 -1.22 0.77
C LEU A 94 -14.17 -1.06 0.02
N SER A 95 -13.22 -0.28 0.56
CA SER A 95 -11.88 -0.12 -0.03
C SER A 95 -11.13 -1.45 -0.09
N VAL A 96 -11.11 -2.20 1.01
CA VAL A 96 -10.42 -3.50 1.07
C VAL A 96 -11.06 -4.50 0.10
N ILE A 97 -12.38 -4.70 0.20
CA ILE A 97 -13.10 -5.69 -0.62
C ILE A 97 -13.10 -5.27 -2.10
N GLY A 98 -13.42 -4.01 -2.37
CA GLY A 98 -13.56 -3.50 -3.73
C GLY A 98 -12.25 -3.52 -4.52
N LEU A 99 -11.15 -3.07 -3.91
CA LEU A 99 -9.84 -3.06 -4.57
C LEU A 99 -9.25 -4.47 -4.71
N PHE A 100 -9.44 -5.34 -3.72
CA PHE A 100 -9.07 -6.75 -3.82
C PHE A 100 -9.81 -7.45 -4.97
N LEU A 101 -11.12 -7.22 -5.08
CA LEU A 101 -11.93 -7.75 -6.17
C LEU A 101 -11.54 -7.16 -7.52
N LEU A 102 -11.25 -5.87 -7.58
CA LEU A 102 -10.83 -5.20 -8.82
C LEU A 102 -9.62 -5.89 -9.46
N VAL A 103 -8.57 -6.14 -8.68
CA VAL A 103 -7.36 -6.84 -9.16
C VAL A 103 -7.67 -8.28 -9.57
N ASN A 104 -8.36 -9.03 -8.70
CA ASN A 104 -8.56 -10.47 -8.92
C ASN A 104 -9.58 -10.77 -10.02
N LEU A 105 -10.68 -10.01 -10.13
CA LEU A 105 -11.63 -10.16 -11.22
C LEU A 105 -11.01 -9.76 -12.56
N THR A 106 -10.21 -8.68 -12.59
CA THR A 106 -9.44 -8.34 -13.80
C THR A 106 -8.50 -9.49 -14.16
N GLY A 107 -7.74 -10.02 -13.19
CA GLY A 107 -6.86 -11.15 -13.42
C GLY A 107 -7.58 -12.38 -14.00
N ILE A 108 -8.75 -12.72 -13.46
CA ILE A 108 -9.60 -13.81 -13.97
C ILE A 108 -10.02 -13.53 -15.44
N LEU A 109 -10.44 -12.30 -15.74
CA LEU A 109 -10.94 -11.94 -17.07
C LEU A 109 -9.85 -11.92 -18.14
N ILE A 110 -8.62 -11.50 -17.78
CA ILE A 110 -7.51 -11.40 -18.72
C ILE A 110 -6.71 -12.70 -18.86
N SER A 111 -6.78 -13.60 -17.88
CA SER A 111 -6.09 -14.88 -17.92
C SER A 111 -6.70 -15.81 -18.97
N PRO A 112 -5.95 -16.79 -19.49
CA PRO A 112 -6.47 -17.74 -20.50
C PRO A 112 -7.67 -18.56 -19.99
N ASN A 113 -7.70 -18.81 -18.68
CA ASN A 113 -8.75 -19.54 -18.00
C ASN A 113 -8.79 -19.08 -16.53
N PRO A 114 -9.98 -18.91 -15.91
CA PRO A 114 -10.11 -18.56 -14.49
C PRO A 114 -9.26 -19.44 -13.55
N VAL A 115 -9.15 -20.73 -13.85
CA VAL A 115 -8.32 -21.67 -13.05
C VAL A 115 -6.84 -21.30 -13.10
N CYS A 116 -6.34 -20.81 -14.24
CA CYS A 116 -4.93 -20.40 -14.36
C CYS A 116 -4.62 -19.19 -13.48
N TRP A 117 -5.56 -18.24 -13.32
CA TRP A 117 -5.41 -17.14 -12.36
C TRP A 117 -5.39 -17.63 -10.92
N LEU A 118 -6.31 -18.54 -10.56
CA LEU A 118 -6.33 -19.14 -9.22
C LEU A 118 -5.02 -19.87 -8.90
N LEU A 119 -4.46 -20.61 -9.87
CA LEU A 119 -3.15 -21.27 -9.73
C LEU A 119 -2.02 -20.27 -9.58
N ALA A 120 -2.07 -19.12 -10.29
CA ALA A 120 -1.08 -18.06 -10.14
C ALA A 120 -1.17 -17.42 -8.74
N ILE A 121 -2.38 -17.22 -8.20
CA ILE A 121 -2.55 -16.78 -6.81
C ILE A 121 -2.04 -17.83 -5.82
N ALA A 122 -2.33 -19.14 -6.04
CA ALA A 122 -1.79 -20.20 -5.21
C ALA A 122 -0.25 -20.22 -5.23
N PHE A 123 0.34 -20.00 -6.39
CA PHE A 123 1.78 -19.87 -6.56
C PHE A 123 2.35 -18.72 -5.71
N ILE A 124 1.77 -17.54 -5.79
CA ILE A 124 2.20 -16.37 -4.99
C ILE A 124 2.03 -16.62 -3.48
N LEU A 125 0.97 -17.28 -3.06
CA LEU A 125 0.77 -17.63 -1.64
C LEU A 125 1.89 -18.50 -1.08
N VAL A 126 2.48 -19.36 -1.91
CA VAL A 126 3.59 -20.24 -1.52
C VAL A 126 4.93 -19.50 -1.60
N CYS A 127 5.14 -18.68 -2.64
CA CYS A 127 6.43 -18.06 -2.90
C CYS A 127 6.63 -16.74 -2.16
N ASP A 128 5.58 -15.92 -2.07
CA ASP A 128 5.63 -14.57 -1.49
C ASP A 128 4.25 -14.16 -0.99
N TYR A 129 3.91 -14.62 0.22
CA TYR A 129 2.65 -14.23 0.85
C TYR A 129 2.50 -12.71 1.01
N GLY A 130 3.59 -11.96 1.12
CA GLY A 130 3.58 -10.52 1.26
C GLY A 130 2.86 -9.81 0.12
N VAL A 131 2.99 -10.31 -1.11
CA VAL A 131 2.26 -9.81 -2.29
C VAL A 131 0.75 -9.97 -2.12
N PHE A 132 0.30 -11.14 -1.63
CA PHE A 132 -1.12 -11.37 -1.39
C PHE A 132 -1.66 -10.48 -0.27
N ALA A 133 -0.94 -10.38 0.86
CA ALA A 133 -1.31 -9.52 1.98
C ALA A 133 -1.45 -8.05 1.53
N ARG A 134 -0.60 -7.61 0.61
CA ARG A 134 -0.63 -6.27 0.05
C ARG A 134 -1.90 -5.99 -0.79
N MET A 135 -2.50 -7.00 -1.40
CA MET A 135 -3.79 -6.85 -2.09
C MET A 135 -4.96 -6.58 -1.12
N LEU A 136 -4.80 -6.88 0.17
CA LEU A 136 -5.84 -6.71 1.19
C LEU A 136 -5.81 -5.35 1.89
N ILE A 137 -4.74 -4.54 1.74
CA ILE A 137 -4.57 -3.31 2.52
C ILE A 137 -5.50 -2.15 2.13
N GLY A 138 -6.33 -2.29 1.08
CA GLY A 138 -7.33 -1.29 0.70
C GLY A 138 -6.77 0.04 0.18
N ARG A 139 -5.54 0.05 -0.32
CA ARG A 139 -4.88 1.24 -0.87
C ARG A 139 -5.15 1.41 -2.38
N PRO A 140 -5.30 2.65 -2.87
CA PRO A 140 -5.63 2.91 -4.27
C PRO A 140 -4.56 2.50 -5.29
N PHE A 141 -3.32 2.17 -4.89
CA PHE A 141 -2.30 1.63 -5.80
C PHE A 141 -2.75 0.35 -6.51
N LEU A 142 -3.73 -0.38 -5.96
CA LEU A 142 -4.30 -1.58 -6.60
C LEU A 142 -5.01 -1.27 -7.92
N VAL A 143 -5.42 -0.01 -8.14
CA VAL A 143 -5.90 0.46 -9.45
C VAL A 143 -4.74 0.45 -10.46
N SER A 144 -3.53 0.85 -10.04
CA SER A 144 -2.33 0.78 -10.87
C SER A 144 -1.92 -0.67 -11.18
N CYS A 145 -2.04 -1.58 -10.20
CA CYS A 145 -1.85 -3.02 -10.42
C CYS A 145 -2.81 -3.55 -11.49
N THR A 146 -4.09 -3.16 -11.41
CA THR A 146 -5.12 -3.54 -12.38
C THR A 146 -4.79 -3.02 -13.79
N ALA A 147 -4.39 -1.76 -13.92
CA ALA A 147 -4.01 -1.18 -15.20
C ALA A 147 -2.77 -1.86 -15.80
N THR A 148 -1.80 -2.22 -14.97
CA THR A 148 -0.63 -3.01 -15.40
C THR A 148 -1.06 -4.33 -16.02
N LEU A 149 -1.97 -5.07 -15.37
CA LEU A 149 -2.52 -6.31 -15.89
C LEU A 149 -3.24 -6.11 -17.24
N ILE A 150 -4.05 -5.05 -17.36
CA ILE A 150 -4.75 -4.71 -18.61
C ILE A 150 -3.74 -4.41 -19.73
N MET A 151 -2.71 -3.61 -19.47
CA MET A 151 -1.69 -3.26 -20.47
C MET A 151 -0.90 -4.48 -20.93
N LEU A 152 -0.48 -5.35 -20.00
CA LEU A 152 0.19 -6.61 -20.34
C LEU A 152 -0.71 -7.52 -21.18
N ARG A 153 -2.02 -7.58 -20.91
CA ARG A 153 -2.98 -8.36 -21.71
C ARG A 153 -3.15 -7.80 -23.12
N LEU A 154 -3.24 -6.50 -23.25
CA LEU A 154 -3.51 -5.84 -24.53
C LEU A 154 -2.29 -5.84 -25.48
N TYR A 155 -1.08 -5.89 -24.95
CA TYR A 155 0.15 -5.76 -25.74
C TYR A 155 1.09 -6.97 -25.61
N GLY A 156 1.06 -7.74 -24.51
CA GLY A 156 2.05 -8.77 -24.18
C GLY A 156 1.89 -10.09 -24.94
N LEU A 157 0.71 -10.36 -25.51
CA LEU A 157 0.46 -11.64 -26.18
C LEU A 157 1.10 -11.72 -27.58
N PRO A 158 1.51 -12.92 -28.03
CA PRO A 158 2.17 -13.13 -29.31
C PRO A 158 1.35 -12.66 -30.53
N ASN A 159 0.03 -12.83 -30.48
CA ASN A 159 -0.87 -12.46 -31.61
C ASN A 159 -1.25 -10.96 -31.62
N SER A 160 -0.71 -10.17 -30.70
CA SER A 160 -0.96 -8.72 -30.68
C SER A 160 -0.52 -8.03 -31.98
N SER A 161 0.50 -8.56 -32.68
CA SER A 161 0.99 -8.01 -33.96
C SER A 161 -0.03 -8.13 -35.12
N GLU A 162 -0.81 -9.20 -35.18
CA GLU A 162 -1.89 -9.35 -36.19
C GLU A 162 -3.08 -8.44 -35.86
N GLU A 163 -3.38 -8.26 -34.57
CA GLU A 163 -4.39 -7.29 -34.11
C GLU A 163 -4.00 -5.83 -34.38
N PHE A 164 -2.71 -5.52 -34.57
CA PHE A 164 -2.24 -4.19 -35.00
C PHE A 164 -2.71 -3.80 -36.40
N SER A 165 -3.03 -4.75 -37.27
CA SER A 165 -3.52 -4.49 -38.63
C SER A 165 -4.99 -4.01 -38.63
N ASP A 166 -5.79 -4.39 -37.63
CA ASP A 166 -7.19 -3.96 -37.50
C ASP A 166 -7.28 -2.59 -36.78
N LYS A 167 -7.59 -1.55 -37.57
CA LYS A 167 -7.71 -0.17 -37.09
C LYS A 167 -8.70 -0.02 -35.92
N LYS A 168 -9.82 -0.74 -35.94
CA LYS A 168 -10.84 -0.66 -34.89
C LYS A 168 -10.36 -1.27 -33.58
N LYS A 169 -9.75 -2.44 -33.63
CA LYS A 169 -9.19 -3.09 -32.45
C LYS A 169 -8.06 -2.28 -31.85
N ARG A 170 -7.19 -1.70 -32.71
CA ARG A 170 -6.12 -0.81 -32.27
C ARG A 170 -6.66 0.43 -31.57
N ALA A 171 -7.70 1.08 -32.12
CA ALA A 171 -8.31 2.25 -31.49
C ALA A 171 -8.90 1.93 -30.11
N VAL A 172 -9.61 0.79 -29.97
CA VAL A 172 -10.15 0.33 -28.68
C VAL A 172 -9.01 0.08 -27.65
N ARG A 173 -7.92 -0.53 -28.08
CA ARG A 173 -6.74 -0.80 -27.22
C ARG A 173 -6.10 0.50 -26.74
N ILE A 174 -5.83 1.45 -27.65
CA ILE A 174 -5.29 2.78 -27.32
C ILE A 174 -6.20 3.49 -26.33
N PHE A 175 -7.51 3.54 -26.61
CA PHE A 175 -8.49 4.15 -25.72
C PHE A 175 -8.49 3.51 -24.32
N ALA A 176 -8.46 2.17 -24.24
CA ALA A 176 -8.44 1.44 -22.97
C ALA A 176 -7.19 1.76 -22.14
N VAL A 177 -6.01 1.88 -22.77
CA VAL A 177 -4.78 2.26 -22.06
C VAL A 177 -4.82 3.71 -21.60
N ILE A 178 -5.23 4.65 -22.46
CA ILE A 178 -5.35 6.07 -22.10
C ILE A 178 -6.32 6.24 -20.93
N LEU A 179 -7.49 5.60 -20.99
CA LEU A 179 -8.50 5.65 -19.93
C LEU A 179 -7.97 5.04 -18.62
N SER A 180 -7.34 3.87 -18.70
CA SER A 180 -6.74 3.22 -17.53
C SER A 180 -5.68 4.11 -16.88
N MET A 181 -4.82 4.76 -17.68
CA MET A 181 -3.80 5.68 -17.17
C MET A 181 -4.39 6.95 -16.59
N ALA A 182 -5.41 7.53 -17.22
CA ALA A 182 -6.10 8.71 -16.70
C ALA A 182 -6.72 8.41 -15.32
N LEU A 183 -7.41 7.28 -15.20
CA LEU A 183 -7.96 6.83 -13.92
C LEU A 183 -6.87 6.56 -12.87
N CYS A 184 -5.79 5.86 -13.25
CA CYS A 184 -4.67 5.61 -12.33
C CYS A 184 -4.04 6.90 -11.83
N THR A 185 -3.76 7.85 -12.72
CA THR A 185 -3.15 9.13 -12.37
C THR A 185 -4.05 9.95 -11.45
N TRP A 186 -5.34 10.00 -11.73
CA TRP A 186 -6.32 10.71 -10.91
C TRP A 186 -6.54 10.06 -9.53
N ILE A 187 -6.47 8.71 -9.46
CA ILE A 187 -6.76 7.94 -8.23
C ILE A 187 -5.50 7.76 -7.35
N HIS A 188 -4.33 7.51 -7.96
CA HIS A 188 -3.13 7.10 -7.19
C HIS A 188 -1.85 7.88 -7.51
N GLY A 189 -1.74 8.50 -8.66
CA GLY A 189 -0.63 9.39 -9.00
C GLY A 189 0.72 8.74 -9.34
N SER A 190 0.93 7.43 -9.21
CA SER A 190 2.23 6.77 -9.49
C SER A 190 2.50 6.56 -10.99
N TRP A 191 2.20 7.56 -11.81
CA TRP A 191 2.25 7.49 -13.27
C TRP A 191 3.63 7.16 -13.84
N TYR A 192 4.72 7.66 -13.26
CA TYR A 192 6.09 7.48 -13.76
C TYR A 192 6.57 6.02 -13.70
N LEU A 193 6.04 5.21 -12.79
CA LEU A 193 6.39 3.79 -12.68
C LEU A 193 5.82 2.95 -13.83
N PHE A 194 4.79 3.44 -14.52
CA PHE A 194 4.24 2.76 -15.69
C PHE A 194 5.22 2.69 -16.85
N PHE A 195 6.26 3.53 -16.89
CA PHE A 195 7.31 3.46 -17.93
C PHE A 195 8.14 2.17 -17.86
N LEU A 196 8.08 1.40 -16.79
CA LEU A 196 8.66 0.05 -16.74
C LEU A 196 8.02 -0.88 -17.79
N ILE A 197 6.73 -0.67 -18.12
CA ILE A 197 6.04 -1.48 -19.12
C ILE A 197 6.61 -1.23 -20.52
N PRO A 198 6.55 -0.02 -21.12
CA PRO A 198 7.15 0.20 -22.43
C PRO A 198 8.66 -0.09 -22.47
N LEU A 199 9.40 0.11 -21.37
CA LEU A 199 10.80 -0.29 -21.28
C LEU A 199 10.97 -1.80 -21.46
N SER A 200 10.12 -2.62 -20.84
CA SER A 200 10.15 -4.07 -21.01
C SER A 200 9.84 -4.50 -22.45
N PHE A 201 8.93 -3.79 -23.14
CA PHE A 201 8.64 -4.02 -24.56
C PHE A 201 9.81 -3.61 -25.47
N LEU A 202 10.47 -2.50 -25.16
CA LEU A 202 11.65 -2.06 -25.87
C LEU A 202 12.79 -3.10 -25.79
N LEU A 203 13.06 -3.60 -24.59
CA LEU A 203 14.05 -4.65 -24.35
C LEU A 203 13.68 -5.98 -25.03
N ALA A 204 12.39 -6.29 -25.13
CA ALA A 204 11.86 -7.41 -25.90
C ALA A 204 11.90 -7.18 -27.42
N LYS A 205 12.52 -6.09 -27.90
CA LYS A 205 12.59 -5.68 -29.33
C LYS A 205 11.23 -5.38 -29.97
N LYS A 206 10.19 -5.12 -29.18
CA LYS A 206 8.85 -4.73 -29.62
C LYS A 206 8.73 -3.20 -29.65
N ILE A 207 9.51 -2.54 -30.53
CA ILE A 207 9.68 -1.09 -30.56
C ILE A 207 8.36 -0.34 -30.83
N LYS A 208 7.53 -0.86 -31.77
CA LYS A 208 6.26 -0.22 -32.13
C LYS A 208 5.27 -0.20 -30.96
N GLU A 209 5.16 -1.34 -30.28
CA GLU A 209 4.33 -1.51 -29.08
C GLU A 209 4.82 -0.63 -27.93
N SER A 210 6.13 -0.57 -27.72
CA SER A 210 6.77 0.29 -26.72
C SER A 210 6.44 1.76 -26.97
N LEU A 211 6.59 2.24 -28.19
CA LEU A 211 6.31 3.65 -28.55
C LEU A 211 4.81 3.97 -28.39
N GLU A 212 3.91 3.10 -28.87
CA GLU A 212 2.47 3.29 -28.73
C GLU A 212 2.08 3.34 -27.26
N LEU A 213 2.59 2.43 -26.42
CA LEU A 213 2.35 2.42 -24.97
C LEU A 213 2.87 3.70 -24.31
N THR A 214 4.07 4.15 -24.66
CA THR A 214 4.65 5.40 -24.13
C THR A 214 3.74 6.59 -24.41
N ILE A 215 3.27 6.74 -25.65
CA ILE A 215 2.37 7.83 -26.03
C ILE A 215 1.03 7.73 -25.28
N CYS A 216 0.46 6.53 -25.16
CA CYS A 216 -0.81 6.33 -24.43
C CYS A 216 -0.67 6.63 -22.94
N ILE A 217 0.46 6.23 -22.32
CA ILE A 217 0.76 6.52 -20.91
C ILE A 217 0.87 8.03 -20.69
N LEU A 218 1.63 8.73 -21.54
CA LEU A 218 1.76 10.19 -21.44
C LEU A 218 0.42 10.91 -21.61
N ALA A 219 -0.36 10.53 -22.64
CA ALA A 219 -1.67 11.12 -22.88
C ALA A 219 -2.63 10.86 -21.71
N GLY A 220 -2.70 9.62 -21.22
CA GLY A 220 -3.54 9.27 -20.08
C GLY A 220 -3.09 9.97 -18.79
N THR A 221 -1.78 10.06 -18.55
CA THR A 221 -1.23 10.80 -17.40
C THR A 221 -1.63 12.27 -17.45
N LEU A 222 -1.52 12.93 -18.60
CA LEU A 222 -1.91 14.33 -18.76
C LEU A 222 -3.41 14.53 -18.48
N LEU A 223 -4.26 13.66 -19.04
CA LEU A 223 -5.70 13.68 -18.78
C LEU A 223 -6.03 13.47 -17.31
N GLY A 224 -5.40 12.48 -16.65
CA GLY A 224 -5.59 12.23 -15.24
C GLY A 224 -5.11 13.37 -14.35
N ALA A 225 -3.98 13.98 -14.68
CA ALA A 225 -3.45 15.14 -13.97
C ALA A 225 -4.36 16.37 -14.12
N LEU A 226 -4.97 16.59 -15.28
CA LEU A 226 -6.00 17.63 -15.49
C LEU A 226 -7.23 17.39 -14.61
N LEU A 227 -7.64 16.13 -14.41
CA LEU A 227 -8.76 15.79 -13.53
C LEU A 227 -8.47 16.04 -12.03
N THR A 228 -7.21 16.24 -11.63
CA THR A 228 -6.87 16.61 -10.24
C THR A 228 -7.29 18.04 -9.90
N GLY A 229 -7.45 18.91 -10.90
CA GLY A 229 -7.76 20.34 -10.73
C GLY A 229 -6.52 21.20 -10.46
N ASP A 230 -5.34 20.60 -10.22
CA ASP A 230 -4.08 21.30 -10.00
C ASP A 230 -2.93 20.58 -10.73
N LEU A 231 -2.84 20.84 -12.02
CA LEU A 231 -1.86 20.19 -12.90
C LEU A 231 -0.40 20.45 -12.46
N ILE A 232 -0.09 21.70 -12.10
CA ILE A 232 1.28 22.10 -11.74
C ILE A 232 1.65 21.54 -10.37
N GLY A 233 0.78 21.68 -9.37
CA GLY A 233 0.98 21.14 -8.04
C GLY A 233 1.10 19.62 -8.07
N PHE A 234 0.31 18.93 -8.89
CA PHE A 234 0.40 17.49 -9.07
C PHE A 234 1.81 17.06 -9.56
N PHE A 235 2.34 17.64 -10.63
CA PHE A 235 3.67 17.28 -11.13
C PHE A 235 4.78 17.72 -10.19
N ARG A 236 4.67 18.91 -9.58
CA ARG A 236 5.64 19.40 -8.60
C ARG A 236 5.76 18.46 -7.40
N PHE A 237 4.63 18.02 -6.85
CA PHE A 237 4.62 17.07 -5.75
C PHE A 237 5.30 15.74 -6.12
N HIS A 238 4.89 15.12 -7.23
CA HIS A 238 5.45 13.83 -7.64
C HIS A 238 6.95 13.93 -7.96
N TYR A 239 7.40 15.04 -8.52
CA TYR A 239 8.82 15.30 -8.72
C TYR A 239 9.58 15.35 -7.40
N LEU A 240 9.10 16.11 -6.43
CA LEU A 240 9.74 16.25 -5.11
C LEU A 240 9.69 14.93 -4.32
N ALA A 241 8.57 14.24 -4.31
CA ALA A 241 8.45 12.94 -3.64
C ALA A 241 9.41 11.90 -4.25
N THR A 242 9.52 11.87 -5.58
CA THR A 242 10.43 10.96 -6.27
C THR A 242 11.90 11.28 -5.96
N LEU A 243 12.29 12.55 -6.03
CA LEU A 243 13.66 12.98 -5.66
C LEU A 243 13.97 12.56 -4.22
N ASN A 244 13.04 12.79 -3.30
CA ASN A 244 13.21 12.45 -1.89
C ASN A 244 13.48 10.94 -1.68
N ILE A 245 12.82 10.07 -2.42
CA ILE A 245 13.03 8.61 -2.33
C ILE A 245 14.48 8.25 -2.68
N PHE A 246 15.05 8.88 -3.69
CA PHE A 246 16.41 8.56 -4.15
C PHE A 246 17.50 9.28 -3.34
N THR A 247 17.28 10.52 -2.93
CA THR A 247 18.28 11.32 -2.19
C THR A 247 18.37 10.97 -0.71
N GLU A 248 17.27 10.50 -0.11
CA GLU A 248 17.20 10.18 1.32
C GLU A 248 16.77 8.72 1.58
N LYS A 249 17.34 7.79 0.81
CA LYS A 249 16.96 6.37 0.83
C LYS A 249 16.93 5.75 2.23
N THR A 250 17.99 5.95 3.03
CA THR A 250 18.11 5.37 4.38
C THR A 250 17.03 5.91 5.31
N PHE A 251 16.78 7.21 5.26
CA PHE A 251 15.74 7.84 6.08
C PHE A 251 14.34 7.36 5.68
N ASN A 252 14.04 7.29 4.38
CA ASN A 252 12.75 6.80 3.90
C ASN A 252 12.53 5.33 4.29
N TRP A 253 13.58 4.51 4.30
CA TRP A 253 13.50 3.14 4.80
C TRP A 253 13.14 3.06 6.29
N LEU A 254 13.70 3.93 7.13
CA LEU A 254 13.38 3.97 8.56
C LEU A 254 11.91 4.33 8.81
N LEU A 255 11.31 5.16 7.95
CA LEU A 255 9.91 5.56 8.06
C LEU A 255 8.95 4.54 7.45
N VAL A 256 9.31 3.98 6.29
CA VAL A 256 8.43 3.14 5.47
C VAL A 256 9.21 1.94 4.96
N THR A 257 8.90 0.76 5.50
CA THR A 257 9.57 -0.50 5.15
C THR A 257 9.48 -0.86 3.66
N GLU A 258 8.53 -0.30 2.92
CA GLU A 258 8.37 -0.49 1.47
C GLU A 258 9.51 0.13 0.65
N PHE A 259 10.30 1.03 1.23
CA PHE A 259 11.51 1.57 0.62
C PHE A 259 12.77 0.78 0.97
N ALA A 260 12.66 -0.25 1.81
CA ALA A 260 13.75 -1.16 2.11
C ALA A 260 14.20 -1.97 0.88
N ALA A 261 15.41 -2.48 0.93
CA ALA A 261 15.91 -3.46 -0.03
C ALA A 261 15.13 -4.77 0.08
N GLY A 262 14.71 -5.33 -1.05
CA GLY A 262 13.94 -6.58 -1.12
C GLY A 262 14.84 -7.78 -1.37
N VAL A 263 15.18 -8.53 -0.33
CA VAL A 263 15.90 -9.81 -0.48
C VAL A 263 14.92 -10.99 -0.51
N GLN A 264 13.76 -10.84 0.11
CA GLN A 264 12.76 -11.90 0.30
C GLN A 264 12.19 -12.46 -1.01
N ASN A 265 12.10 -11.65 -2.06
CA ASN A 265 11.65 -12.05 -3.39
C ASN A 265 12.61 -13.01 -4.13
N THR A 266 13.82 -13.21 -3.64
CA THR A 266 14.80 -14.14 -4.23
C THR A 266 14.27 -15.58 -4.22
N TYR A 267 13.55 -16.00 -3.18
CA TYR A 267 12.92 -17.32 -3.14
C TYR A 267 11.88 -17.50 -4.25
N CYS A 268 11.12 -16.47 -4.56
CA CYS A 268 10.17 -16.48 -5.67
C CYS A 268 10.86 -16.76 -7.01
N PHE A 269 12.08 -16.26 -7.19
CA PHE A 269 12.88 -16.51 -8.38
C PHE A 269 13.26 -17.99 -8.56
N LEU A 270 13.55 -18.72 -7.50
CA LEU A 270 13.81 -20.17 -7.58
C LEU A 270 12.61 -20.93 -8.14
N PHE A 271 11.40 -20.55 -7.70
CA PHE A 271 10.17 -21.14 -8.24
C PHE A 271 9.92 -20.74 -9.70
N ILE A 272 10.24 -19.50 -10.07
CA ILE A 272 10.15 -19.05 -11.48
C ILE A 272 11.09 -19.91 -12.34
N LEU A 273 12.33 -20.16 -11.89
CA LEU A 273 13.28 -21.01 -12.60
C LEU A 273 12.74 -22.45 -12.75
N ALA A 274 12.08 -22.99 -11.73
CA ALA A 274 11.44 -24.29 -11.82
C ALA A 274 10.31 -24.32 -12.86
N VAL A 275 9.46 -23.29 -12.92
CA VAL A 275 8.41 -23.14 -13.94
C VAL A 275 9.02 -23.04 -15.34
N ILE A 276 10.10 -22.29 -15.51
CA ILE A 276 10.84 -22.15 -16.77
C ILE A 276 11.41 -23.51 -17.19
N ALA A 277 12.13 -24.18 -16.30
CA ALA A 277 12.75 -25.50 -16.58
C ALA A 277 11.69 -26.53 -17.00
N LEU A 278 10.56 -26.58 -16.28
CA LEU A 278 9.45 -27.47 -16.61
C LEU A 278 8.80 -27.11 -17.96
N SER A 279 8.67 -25.83 -18.27
CA SER A 279 8.09 -25.36 -19.53
C SER A 279 9.01 -25.69 -20.72
N ILE A 280 10.33 -25.56 -20.54
CA ILE A 280 11.33 -25.95 -21.56
C ILE A 280 11.32 -27.47 -21.73
N TYR A 281 11.34 -28.22 -20.63
CA TYR A 281 11.27 -29.69 -20.67
C TYR A 281 10.02 -30.21 -21.42
N LYS A 282 8.90 -29.52 -21.26
CA LYS A 282 7.64 -29.84 -21.95
C LYS A 282 7.57 -29.28 -23.38
N ASN A 283 8.64 -28.69 -23.91
CA ASN A 283 8.69 -28.03 -25.23
C ASN A 283 7.59 -26.98 -25.43
N LYS A 284 7.24 -26.25 -24.36
CA LYS A 284 6.24 -25.16 -24.35
C LYS A 284 6.86 -23.78 -24.28
N LEU A 285 8.17 -23.70 -24.10
CA LEU A 285 8.93 -22.47 -24.03
C LEU A 285 10.35 -22.70 -24.54
N THR A 286 10.86 -21.77 -25.34
CA THR A 286 12.26 -21.71 -25.73
C THR A 286 12.95 -20.54 -25.02
N ILE A 287 14.28 -20.62 -24.88
CA ILE A 287 15.06 -19.51 -24.31
C ILE A 287 14.88 -18.23 -25.13
N LYS A 288 14.78 -18.35 -26.45
CA LYS A 288 14.54 -17.22 -27.35
C LYS A 288 13.17 -16.56 -27.09
N GLU A 289 12.13 -17.35 -26.94
CA GLU A 289 10.79 -16.82 -26.62
C GLU A 289 10.78 -16.13 -25.25
N LEU A 290 11.47 -16.70 -24.26
CA LEU A 290 11.59 -16.12 -22.93
C LEU A 290 12.28 -14.75 -22.96
N THR A 291 13.40 -14.61 -23.71
CA THR A 291 14.13 -13.34 -23.82
C THR A 291 13.41 -12.29 -24.65
N LEU A 292 12.37 -12.65 -25.39
CA LEU A 292 11.52 -11.76 -26.18
C LEU A 292 10.12 -11.56 -25.55
N ASP A 293 9.88 -12.12 -24.36
CA ASP A 293 8.63 -11.95 -23.62
C ASP A 293 8.68 -10.68 -22.74
N PRO A 294 7.92 -9.61 -23.08
CA PRO A 294 7.93 -8.38 -22.29
C PRO A 294 7.53 -8.57 -20.84
N SER A 295 6.60 -9.51 -20.57
CA SER A 295 6.14 -9.79 -19.21
C SER A 295 7.27 -10.39 -18.37
N PHE A 296 8.05 -11.30 -18.93
CA PHE A 296 9.20 -11.90 -18.25
C PHE A 296 10.31 -10.86 -18.05
N ILE A 297 10.58 -10.03 -19.05
CA ILE A 297 11.55 -8.93 -18.92
C ILE A 297 11.12 -7.95 -17.83
N MET A 298 9.84 -7.63 -17.74
CA MET A 298 9.31 -6.78 -16.68
C MET A 298 9.53 -7.42 -15.28
N ILE A 299 9.34 -8.74 -15.14
CA ILE A 299 9.65 -9.46 -13.91
C ILE A 299 11.14 -9.27 -13.54
N LEU A 300 12.05 -9.46 -14.49
CA LEU A 300 13.49 -9.29 -14.27
C LEU A 300 13.86 -7.85 -13.88
N LEU A 301 13.33 -6.85 -14.58
CA LEU A 301 13.57 -5.44 -14.29
C LEU A 301 13.09 -5.09 -12.88
N CYS A 302 11.86 -5.48 -12.54
CA CYS A 302 11.30 -5.20 -11.23
C CYS A 302 12.04 -5.95 -10.12
N TRP A 303 12.53 -7.16 -10.37
CA TRP A 303 13.37 -7.89 -9.42
C TRP A 303 14.69 -7.18 -9.19
N LEU A 304 15.41 -6.75 -10.24
CA LEU A 304 16.65 -6.01 -10.13
C LEU A 304 16.46 -4.70 -9.37
N LEU A 305 15.41 -3.94 -9.68
CA LEU A 305 15.10 -2.68 -9.00
C LEU A 305 14.68 -2.90 -7.54
N SER A 306 14.09 -4.06 -7.23
CA SER A 306 13.68 -4.39 -5.86
C SER A 306 14.86 -4.64 -4.92
N ILE A 307 16.04 -4.96 -5.43
CA ILE A 307 17.28 -5.00 -4.65
C ILE A 307 17.55 -3.64 -3.99
N MET A 308 17.09 -2.56 -4.62
CA MET A 308 17.17 -1.21 -4.07
C MET A 308 15.91 -0.81 -3.28
N VAL A 309 14.71 -1.12 -3.81
CA VAL A 309 13.42 -0.72 -3.26
C VAL A 309 12.40 -1.82 -3.53
N ILE A 310 11.98 -2.54 -2.47
CA ILE A 310 11.09 -3.71 -2.59
C ILE A 310 9.75 -3.39 -3.29
N ARG A 311 9.30 -2.14 -3.25
CA ARG A 311 8.07 -1.69 -3.88
C ARG A 311 8.00 -1.98 -5.39
N PHE A 312 9.14 -1.96 -6.09
CA PHE A 312 9.17 -2.37 -7.51
C PHE A 312 8.71 -3.80 -7.72
N TRP A 313 9.04 -4.69 -6.78
CA TRP A 313 8.59 -6.07 -6.83
C TRP A 313 7.13 -6.22 -6.43
N VAL A 314 6.77 -5.77 -5.24
CA VAL A 314 5.46 -6.07 -4.66
C VAL A 314 4.29 -5.40 -5.37
N ASP A 315 4.50 -4.25 -6.05
CA ASP A 315 3.44 -3.52 -6.73
C ASP A 315 3.43 -3.77 -8.26
N TRP A 316 4.60 -4.03 -8.87
CA TRP A 316 4.76 -4.09 -10.33
C TRP A 316 5.23 -5.46 -10.82
N GLY A 317 6.34 -5.95 -10.30
CA GLY A 317 6.91 -7.24 -10.67
C GLY A 317 5.97 -8.40 -10.37
N SER A 318 5.28 -8.34 -9.24
CA SER A 318 4.30 -9.35 -8.84
C SER A 318 3.10 -9.43 -9.80
N MET A 319 2.64 -8.30 -10.34
CA MET A 319 1.56 -8.28 -11.33
C MET A 319 2.01 -8.88 -12.66
N ALA A 320 3.21 -8.54 -13.11
CA ALA A 320 3.80 -9.17 -14.28
C ALA A 320 4.00 -10.68 -14.08
N LEU A 321 4.43 -11.09 -12.88
CA LEU A 321 4.58 -12.51 -12.50
C LEU A 321 3.26 -13.25 -12.53
N LEU A 322 2.22 -12.73 -11.88
CA LEU A 322 0.89 -13.34 -11.87
C LEU A 322 0.34 -13.50 -13.29
N PHE A 323 0.49 -12.46 -14.12
CA PHE A 323 0.12 -12.53 -15.52
C PHE A 323 0.90 -13.62 -16.26
N TRP A 324 2.23 -13.59 -16.21
CA TRP A 324 3.10 -14.52 -16.91
C TRP A 324 2.87 -15.97 -16.47
N VAL A 325 2.84 -16.24 -15.17
CA VAL A 325 2.63 -17.56 -14.60
C VAL A 325 1.25 -18.13 -14.97
N SER A 326 0.21 -17.29 -15.04
CA SER A 326 -1.12 -17.74 -15.46
C SER A 326 -1.12 -18.33 -16.88
N TYR A 327 -0.35 -17.76 -17.80
CA TYR A 327 -0.18 -18.28 -19.16
C TYR A 327 0.69 -19.55 -19.17
N ARG A 328 1.75 -19.61 -18.38
CA ARG A 328 2.58 -20.83 -18.26
C ARG A 328 1.79 -22.00 -17.69
N PHE A 329 0.93 -21.77 -16.70
CA PHE A 329 0.05 -22.83 -16.19
C PHE A 329 -0.92 -23.35 -17.25
N LYS A 330 -1.45 -22.50 -18.11
CA LYS A 330 -2.26 -22.97 -19.25
C LYS A 330 -1.46 -23.95 -20.13
N ASP A 331 -0.24 -23.56 -20.53
CA ASP A 331 0.60 -24.36 -21.39
C ASP A 331 0.95 -25.71 -20.75
N LEU A 332 1.22 -25.73 -19.44
CA LEU A 332 1.51 -26.95 -18.68
C LEU A 332 0.27 -27.85 -18.54
N ILE A 333 -0.91 -27.28 -18.28
CA ILE A 333 -2.18 -28.03 -18.21
C ILE A 333 -2.49 -28.67 -19.57
N ASP A 334 -2.39 -27.88 -20.65
CA ASP A 334 -2.68 -28.34 -22.01
C ASP A 334 -1.68 -29.43 -22.49
N SER A 335 -0.48 -29.49 -21.90
CA SER A 335 0.53 -30.50 -22.22
C SER A 335 0.39 -31.82 -21.44
N SER A 336 -0.43 -31.86 -20.41
CA SER A 336 -0.58 -33.02 -19.52
C SER A 336 -1.83 -33.82 -19.88
N GLU A 337 -1.67 -35.05 -20.32
CA GLU A 337 -2.78 -35.97 -20.60
C GLU A 337 -3.61 -36.24 -19.33
N THR A 338 -2.93 -36.46 -18.20
CA THR A 338 -3.60 -36.70 -16.91
C THR A 338 -4.52 -35.52 -16.49
N LEU A 339 -4.10 -34.29 -16.71
CA LEU A 339 -4.90 -33.10 -16.39
C LEU A 339 -6.05 -32.82 -17.37
N LYS A 340 -6.07 -33.53 -18.51
CA LYS A 340 -7.20 -33.51 -19.44
C LYS A 340 -8.35 -34.39 -18.95
N GLU A 341 -8.09 -35.38 -18.10
CA GLU A 341 -9.13 -36.23 -17.52
C GLU A 341 -10.06 -35.37 -16.64
N ALA A 342 -11.36 -35.40 -16.89
CA ALA A 342 -12.35 -34.57 -16.20
C ALA A 342 -12.30 -34.76 -14.68
N ARG A 343 -12.13 -35.97 -14.19
CA ARG A 343 -12.06 -36.26 -12.74
C ARG A 343 -10.86 -35.61 -12.10
N VAL A 344 -9.67 -35.74 -12.66
CA VAL A 344 -8.42 -35.18 -12.16
C VAL A 344 -8.51 -33.65 -12.18
N LYS A 345 -8.97 -33.09 -13.28
CA LYS A 345 -9.14 -31.64 -13.45
C LYS A 345 -10.06 -31.02 -12.41
N TYR A 346 -11.24 -31.63 -12.16
CA TYR A 346 -12.18 -31.09 -11.17
C TYR A 346 -11.71 -31.31 -9.73
N SER A 347 -11.08 -32.46 -9.44
CA SER A 347 -10.49 -32.72 -8.11
C SER A 347 -9.37 -31.71 -7.80
N LEU A 348 -8.46 -31.49 -8.75
CA LEU A 348 -7.39 -30.50 -8.60
C LEU A 348 -7.96 -29.09 -8.44
N PHE A 349 -8.95 -28.71 -9.24
CA PHE A 349 -9.61 -27.43 -9.14
C PHE A 349 -10.20 -27.22 -7.74
N LEU A 350 -10.98 -28.17 -7.24
CA LEU A 350 -11.58 -28.09 -5.91
C LEU A 350 -10.50 -28.03 -4.82
N PHE A 351 -9.46 -28.86 -4.92
CA PHE A 351 -8.33 -28.83 -4.00
C PHE A 351 -7.67 -27.44 -3.94
N VAL A 352 -7.37 -26.86 -5.11
CA VAL A 352 -6.72 -25.54 -5.17
C VAL A 352 -7.63 -24.45 -4.61
N VAL A 353 -8.94 -24.49 -4.92
CA VAL A 353 -9.93 -23.56 -4.34
C VAL A 353 -9.92 -23.64 -2.82
N CYS A 354 -10.03 -24.86 -2.26
CA CYS A 354 -10.01 -25.06 -0.81
C CYS A 354 -8.67 -24.65 -0.19
N ALA A 355 -7.55 -24.98 -0.83
CA ALA A 355 -6.23 -24.63 -0.34
C ALA A 355 -6.02 -23.10 -0.32
N VAL A 356 -6.36 -22.40 -1.40
CA VAL A 356 -6.26 -20.94 -1.46
C VAL A 356 -7.16 -20.31 -0.39
N PHE A 357 -8.41 -20.74 -0.28
CA PHE A 357 -9.32 -20.24 0.74
C PHE A 357 -8.80 -20.47 2.16
N PHE A 358 -8.36 -21.70 2.47
CA PHE A 358 -7.84 -22.05 3.80
C PHE A 358 -6.56 -21.28 4.12
N ILE A 359 -5.57 -21.27 3.23
CA ILE A 359 -4.30 -20.57 3.44
C ILE A 359 -4.53 -19.07 3.68
N THR A 360 -5.44 -18.47 2.91
CA THR A 360 -5.68 -17.02 2.98
C THR A 360 -6.54 -16.61 4.17
N THR A 361 -7.49 -17.44 4.60
CA THR A 361 -8.45 -17.07 5.66
C THR A 361 -8.14 -17.67 7.02
N ASN A 362 -7.13 -18.52 7.14
CA ASN A 362 -6.74 -19.09 8.43
C ASN A 362 -6.06 -18.03 9.32
N ASP A 363 -6.59 -17.84 10.52
CA ASP A 363 -6.07 -16.91 11.53
C ASP A 363 -5.09 -17.56 12.52
N SER A 364 -4.41 -18.63 12.11
CA SER A 364 -3.42 -19.31 12.96
C SER A 364 -2.38 -18.34 13.52
N GLY A 365 -2.15 -18.41 14.82
CA GLY A 365 -1.24 -17.52 15.52
C GLY A 365 -1.74 -16.07 15.67
N GLY A 366 -3.00 -15.80 15.34
CA GLY A 366 -3.59 -14.46 15.42
C GLY A 366 -3.12 -13.54 14.29
N ARG A 367 -2.88 -14.09 13.10
CA ARG A 367 -2.41 -13.39 11.91
C ARG A 367 -3.24 -12.14 11.57
N TYR A 368 -4.54 -12.21 11.77
CA TYR A 368 -5.48 -11.13 11.52
C TYR A 368 -6.02 -10.52 12.81
N SER A 369 -6.37 -11.35 13.78
CA SER A 369 -6.99 -10.91 15.04
C SER A 369 -6.03 -10.16 15.95
N LYS A 370 -4.72 -10.45 15.90
CA LYS A 370 -3.74 -9.70 16.70
C LYS A 370 -3.55 -8.24 16.28
N ASN A 371 -3.85 -7.89 15.04
CA ASN A 371 -3.81 -6.50 14.58
C ASN A 371 -4.88 -5.60 15.23
N VAL A 372 -5.84 -6.20 15.94
CA VAL A 372 -6.82 -5.47 16.77
C VAL A 372 -6.14 -4.77 17.97
N PHE A 373 -4.90 -5.16 18.34
CA PHE A 373 -4.20 -4.63 19.51
C PHE A 373 -3.57 -3.24 19.32
N ASP A 374 -3.47 -2.76 18.11
CA ASP A 374 -2.98 -1.41 17.82
C ASP A 374 -4.14 -0.39 17.82
N GLN A 375 -4.85 -0.30 18.92
CA GLN A 375 -5.93 0.68 19.06
C GLN A 375 -5.36 2.10 19.17
N PRO A 376 -6.01 3.09 18.54
CA PRO A 376 -5.67 4.49 18.74
C PRO A 376 -5.90 4.89 20.20
N ILE A 377 -5.33 6.02 20.59
CA ILE A 377 -5.62 6.62 21.90
C ILE A 377 -7.08 7.07 21.89
N ASP A 378 -7.86 6.62 22.89
CA ASP A 378 -9.20 7.14 23.10
C ASP A 378 -9.14 8.31 24.08
N PHE A 379 -9.14 9.52 23.55
CA PHE A 379 -9.12 10.75 24.37
C PHE A 379 -10.40 10.98 25.17
N ASN A 380 -11.44 10.16 25.00
CA ASN A 380 -12.65 10.21 25.83
C ASN A 380 -12.50 9.41 27.14
N GLU A 381 -11.45 8.62 27.31
CA GLU A 381 -11.16 7.96 28.58
C GLU A 381 -10.97 9.01 29.69
N GLU A 382 -11.63 8.83 30.83
CA GLU A 382 -11.58 9.76 31.97
C GLU A 382 -10.14 10.05 32.43
N ARG A 383 -9.26 9.04 32.47
CA ARG A 383 -7.84 9.20 32.83
C ARG A 383 -7.04 10.07 31.84
N LEU A 384 -7.55 10.28 30.62
CA LEU A 384 -6.94 11.11 29.58
C LEU A 384 -7.60 12.49 29.45
N ALA A 385 -8.46 12.87 30.40
CA ALA A 385 -9.05 14.20 30.42
C ALA A 385 -7.95 15.28 30.44
N GLY A 386 -8.02 16.23 29.50
CA GLY A 386 -7.00 17.29 29.33
C GLY A 386 -5.70 16.86 28.63
N TRP A 387 -5.60 15.60 28.18
CA TRP A 387 -4.42 15.11 27.45
C TRP A 387 -4.59 15.16 25.93
N ALA A 388 -5.78 15.40 25.41
CA ALA A 388 -5.98 15.69 23.99
C ALA A 388 -5.25 16.99 23.60
N PRO A 389 -4.77 17.14 22.34
CA PRO A 389 -4.31 18.43 21.85
C PRO A 389 -5.45 19.44 21.89
N GLU A 390 -5.12 20.71 22.19
CA GLU A 390 -6.10 21.78 22.18
C GLU A 390 -6.37 22.28 20.75
N PRO A 391 -7.45 23.05 20.52
CA PRO A 391 -7.71 23.64 19.22
C PRO A 391 -6.53 24.48 18.70
N GLY A 392 -6.10 24.20 17.47
CA GLY A 392 -4.94 24.84 16.85
C GLY A 392 -3.59 24.23 17.22
N GLY A 393 -3.55 23.28 18.16
CA GLY A 393 -2.33 22.59 18.58
C GLY A 393 -1.78 21.63 17.51
N ILE A 394 -0.56 21.19 17.72
CA ILE A 394 0.18 20.28 16.83
C ILE A 394 0.50 18.97 17.58
N VAL A 395 0.24 17.86 16.92
CA VAL A 395 0.71 16.53 17.34
C VAL A 395 2.08 16.29 16.72
N TYR A 396 3.12 16.33 17.54
CA TYR A 396 4.47 15.92 17.19
C TYR A 396 4.57 14.40 17.34
N SER A 397 5.10 13.72 16.34
CA SER A 397 5.35 12.28 16.39
C SER A 397 6.40 11.88 15.36
N ASP A 398 7.21 10.91 15.71
CA ASP A 398 8.18 10.28 14.82
C ASP A 398 7.60 9.06 14.07
N ASN A 399 6.30 8.78 14.25
CA ASN A 399 5.65 7.61 13.68
C ASN A 399 4.38 7.97 12.90
N MET A 400 4.37 7.64 11.61
CA MET A 400 3.23 7.88 10.71
C MET A 400 1.94 7.16 11.15
N GLY A 401 2.08 6.02 11.86
CA GLY A 401 0.93 5.27 12.39
C GLY A 401 0.12 6.07 13.40
N VAL A 402 0.74 7.02 14.12
CA VAL A 402 0.03 7.96 15.00
C VAL A 402 -0.94 8.81 14.16
N PHE A 403 -0.45 9.42 13.07
CA PHE A 403 -1.31 10.17 12.16
C PHE A 403 -2.44 9.32 11.58
N TYR A 404 -2.13 8.17 10.97
CA TYR A 404 -3.13 7.36 10.30
C TYR A 404 -4.29 6.96 11.23
N ARG A 405 -3.96 6.49 12.43
CA ARG A 405 -4.96 5.98 13.38
C ARG A 405 -5.76 7.09 14.04
N HIS A 406 -5.09 8.15 14.52
CA HIS A 406 -5.77 9.24 15.20
C HIS A 406 -6.59 10.11 14.24
N PHE A 407 -6.09 10.37 13.03
CA PHE A 407 -6.88 11.06 12.01
C PHE A 407 -8.10 10.23 11.58
N TYR A 408 -7.96 8.91 11.50
CA TYR A 408 -9.12 8.05 11.23
C TYR A 408 -10.14 8.09 12.37
N GLU A 409 -9.74 8.09 13.64
CA GLU A 409 -10.68 8.16 14.76
C GLU A 409 -11.26 9.56 14.94
N TYR A 410 -10.45 10.60 14.80
CA TYR A 410 -10.82 12.01 15.03
C TYR A 410 -10.65 12.87 13.76
N PRO A 411 -11.40 12.61 12.67
CA PRO A 411 -11.16 13.30 11.39
C PRO A 411 -11.56 14.79 11.44
N THR A 412 -12.40 15.20 12.39
CA THR A 412 -12.84 16.58 12.61
C THR A 412 -12.04 17.30 13.70
N ALA A 413 -11.04 16.64 14.28
CA ALA A 413 -10.25 17.21 15.37
C ALA A 413 -9.63 18.57 14.98
N PRO A 414 -9.63 19.57 15.89
CA PRO A 414 -9.19 20.92 15.58
C PRO A 414 -7.68 21.11 15.71
N TRP A 415 -6.90 20.06 15.66
CA TRP A 415 -5.43 20.09 15.71
C TRP A 415 -4.81 19.57 14.41
N LYS A 416 -3.49 19.76 14.26
CA LYS A 416 -2.71 19.30 13.11
C LYS A 416 -1.68 18.26 13.53
N TYR A 417 -1.16 17.53 12.54
CA TYR A 417 -0.06 16.58 12.74
C TYR A 417 1.19 17.12 12.03
N ILE A 418 2.36 17.01 12.69
CA ILE A 418 3.63 17.40 12.08
C ILE A 418 4.08 16.39 11.03
N LEU A 419 3.90 15.10 11.29
CA LEU A 419 4.18 13.99 10.38
C LEU A 419 2.86 13.41 9.87
N GLY A 420 2.65 13.53 8.55
CA GLY A 420 1.49 12.96 7.86
C GLY A 420 1.82 11.66 7.13
N PHE A 421 1.34 11.55 5.92
CA PHE A 421 1.51 10.39 5.05
C PHE A 421 2.80 10.42 4.18
N GLU A 422 3.51 11.52 4.18
CA GLU A 422 4.75 11.71 3.41
C GLU A 422 5.65 12.72 4.13
N SER A 423 6.88 12.33 4.43
CA SER A 423 7.83 13.21 5.12
C SER A 423 8.31 14.38 4.25
N ALA A 424 8.23 14.25 2.93
CA ALA A 424 8.66 15.28 1.99
C ALA A 424 7.81 16.56 2.04
N ILE A 425 6.56 16.47 2.54
CA ILE A 425 5.67 17.63 2.66
C ILE A 425 5.83 18.41 3.96
N MET A 426 6.58 17.87 4.93
CA MET A 426 6.85 18.56 6.19
C MET A 426 7.70 19.82 5.98
N PRO A 427 7.61 20.83 6.87
CA PRO A 427 8.57 21.92 6.92
C PRO A 427 10.00 21.39 7.05
N ASP A 428 10.95 22.00 6.35
CA ASP A 428 12.33 21.51 6.23
C ASP A 428 13.01 21.38 7.60
N GLU A 429 12.75 22.29 8.55
CA GLU A 429 13.32 22.22 9.89
C GLU A 429 12.78 21.04 10.69
N ASP A 430 11.47 20.77 10.64
CA ASP A 430 10.87 19.63 11.31
C ASP A 430 11.31 18.31 10.70
N ARG A 431 11.49 18.28 9.40
CA ARG A 431 12.02 17.11 8.69
C ARG A 431 13.48 16.83 9.09
N LYS A 432 14.32 17.85 9.33
CA LYS A 432 15.68 17.67 9.88
C LYS A 432 15.64 17.04 11.26
N VAL A 433 14.72 17.47 12.13
CA VAL A 433 14.53 16.91 13.48
C VAL A 433 14.10 15.44 13.35
N LEU A 434 13.07 15.13 12.57
CA LEU A 434 12.57 13.77 12.35
C LEU A 434 13.68 12.84 11.84
N ARG A 435 14.53 13.34 10.93
CA ARG A 435 15.66 12.57 10.41
C ARG A 435 16.71 12.26 11.48
N ARG A 436 17.04 13.22 12.37
CA ARG A 436 17.96 12.98 13.48
C ARG A 436 17.40 11.97 14.46
N ILE A 437 16.12 12.07 14.83
CA ILE A 437 15.42 11.10 15.66
C ILE A 437 15.56 9.67 15.06
N GLY A 438 15.32 9.52 13.75
CA GLY A 438 15.42 8.24 13.06
C GLY A 438 16.85 7.69 13.03
N TYR A 439 17.85 8.50 12.70
CA TYR A 439 19.25 8.06 12.61
C TYR A 439 19.88 7.76 13.96
N ASN A 440 19.49 8.46 15.00
CA ASN A 440 20.04 8.33 16.35
C ASN A 440 19.18 7.43 17.25
N PHE A 441 18.45 6.47 16.66
CA PHE A 441 17.69 5.45 17.38
C PHE A 441 16.74 6.02 18.44
N ARG A 442 16.14 7.19 18.17
CA ARG A 442 15.15 7.84 19.04
C ARG A 442 15.71 8.24 20.42
N LEU A 443 16.98 8.67 20.49
CA LEU A 443 17.53 9.23 21.71
C LEU A 443 16.73 10.45 22.16
N SER A 444 16.54 10.61 23.46
CA SER A 444 15.73 11.67 24.08
C SER A 444 16.09 13.06 23.60
N ASP A 445 17.38 13.36 23.52
CA ASP A 445 17.89 14.69 23.15
C ASP A 445 17.50 15.10 21.73
N GLU A 446 17.26 14.15 20.85
CA GLU A 446 16.85 14.43 19.48
C GLU A 446 15.42 14.97 19.36
N PHE A 447 14.59 14.77 20.39
CA PHE A 447 13.25 15.36 20.47
C PHE A 447 13.25 16.79 21.00
N LEU A 448 14.34 17.26 21.65
CA LEU A 448 14.40 18.60 22.26
C LEU A 448 14.05 19.74 21.29
N PRO A 449 14.43 19.74 19.99
CA PRO A 449 14.02 20.83 19.11
C PRO A 449 12.52 20.93 18.92
N TRP A 450 11.79 19.80 18.91
CA TRP A 450 10.33 19.83 18.91
C TRP A 450 9.76 20.27 20.25
N ILE A 451 10.29 19.72 21.35
CA ILE A 451 9.85 20.03 22.71
C ILE A 451 10.01 21.53 23.01
N ASN A 452 11.14 22.12 22.60
CA ASN A 452 11.42 23.54 22.84
C ASN A 452 10.51 24.52 22.05
N LYS A 453 9.88 24.04 20.97
CA LYS A 453 8.92 24.84 20.20
C LYS A 453 7.45 24.51 20.52
N MET A 454 7.18 23.46 21.33
CA MET A 454 5.82 23.12 21.75
C MET A 454 5.18 24.23 22.56
N THR A 455 3.90 24.42 22.36
CA THR A 455 3.00 25.25 23.17
C THR A 455 2.15 24.36 24.09
N LYS A 456 1.37 24.96 24.99
CA LYS A 456 0.44 24.22 25.85
C LYS A 456 -0.63 23.45 25.06
N ALA A 457 -0.96 23.92 23.87
CA ALA A 457 -1.93 23.28 22.98
C ALA A 457 -1.40 21.99 22.33
N ASP A 458 -0.07 21.83 22.27
CA ASP A 458 0.59 20.78 21.54
C ASP A 458 0.75 19.51 22.37
N ARG A 459 0.95 18.37 21.67
CA ARG A 459 1.31 17.09 22.30
C ARG A 459 2.43 16.43 21.52
N LEU A 460 3.36 15.81 22.23
CA LEU A 460 4.27 14.84 21.66
C LEU A 460 3.67 13.44 21.92
N ILE A 461 3.40 12.68 20.86
CA ILE A 461 2.84 11.32 20.93
C ILE A 461 3.83 10.35 20.31
N THR A 462 4.31 9.37 21.08
CA THR A 462 5.30 8.39 20.66
C THR A 462 4.81 6.96 20.87
N ILE A 463 5.33 6.03 20.06
CA ILE A 463 5.21 4.59 20.33
C ILE A 463 6.37 4.18 21.23
N GLY A 464 6.06 3.74 22.45
CA GLY A 464 7.04 3.54 23.52
C GLY A 464 7.48 4.85 24.18
N SER A 465 8.03 4.77 25.39
CA SER A 465 8.63 5.91 26.08
C SER A 465 9.92 6.35 25.37
N VAL A 466 10.13 7.64 25.29
CA VAL A 466 11.37 8.27 24.77
C VAL A 466 12.19 8.93 25.88
N GLY A 467 11.86 8.64 27.15
CA GLY A 467 12.54 9.18 28.33
C GLY A 467 11.74 10.27 29.05
N ASP A 468 12.32 10.76 30.11
CA ASP A 468 11.75 11.82 30.95
C ASP A 468 12.38 13.16 30.57
N PHE A 469 11.53 14.16 30.37
CA PHE A 469 11.95 15.53 30.07
C PHE A 469 11.52 16.45 31.22
N PRO A 470 12.43 17.24 31.79
CA PRO A 470 12.11 18.09 32.96
C PRO A 470 10.91 19.01 32.73
N GLN A 471 10.74 19.53 31.49
CA GLN A 471 9.67 20.46 31.11
C GLN A 471 8.36 19.77 30.73
N LEU A 472 8.35 18.45 30.59
CA LEU A 472 7.16 17.70 30.18
C LEU A 472 6.63 16.83 31.32
N GLU A 473 5.34 16.64 31.32
CA GLU A 473 4.68 15.52 31.99
C GLU A 473 4.23 14.51 30.94
N SER A 474 4.12 13.26 31.34
CA SER A 474 3.80 12.15 30.45
C SER A 474 2.75 11.24 31.05
N ILE A 475 1.92 10.67 30.17
CA ILE A 475 0.96 9.63 30.52
C ILE A 475 1.00 8.52 29.47
N ARG A 476 0.76 7.30 29.90
CA ARG A 476 0.55 6.20 28.97
C ARG A 476 -0.86 6.28 28.39
N GLY A 477 -0.97 6.59 27.09
CA GLY A 477 -2.24 6.76 26.38
C GLY A 477 -2.97 5.45 26.15
N ALA A 478 -2.47 4.62 25.25
CA ALA A 478 -2.93 3.26 24.99
C ALA A 478 -1.74 2.30 25.21
N ARG A 479 -1.91 1.01 24.93
CA ARG A 479 -0.92 -0.04 25.26
C ARG A 479 0.54 0.33 24.94
N ASN A 480 0.77 0.95 23.78
CA ASN A 480 2.12 1.28 23.29
C ASN A 480 2.34 2.79 23.08
N TYR A 481 1.34 3.63 23.34
CA TYR A 481 1.46 5.08 23.14
C TYR A 481 1.80 5.80 24.43
N TRP A 482 2.67 6.79 24.32
CA TRP A 482 2.97 7.76 25.36
C TRP A 482 2.59 9.15 24.85
N ILE A 483 1.93 9.92 25.70
CA ILE A 483 1.52 11.30 25.43
C ILE A 483 2.31 12.19 26.37
N TYR A 484 2.92 13.22 25.82
CA TYR A 484 3.68 14.21 26.56
C TYR A 484 3.05 15.58 26.30
N ARG A 485 2.98 16.42 27.36
CA ARG A 485 2.57 17.83 27.29
C ARG A 485 3.47 18.69 28.18
N LEU A 486 3.52 20.00 27.93
CA LEU A 486 4.23 20.92 28.78
C LEU A 486 3.60 20.97 30.16
N LYS A 487 4.43 20.98 31.22
CA LYS A 487 4.02 21.19 32.60
C LYS A 487 3.33 22.54 32.76
N THR A 488 2.37 22.63 33.65
CA THR A 488 1.76 23.91 34.01
C THR A 488 2.74 24.78 34.82
N ALA A 489 2.57 26.12 34.77
CA ALA A 489 3.47 27.03 35.47
C ALA A 489 3.54 26.78 37.01
N THR A 490 2.44 26.26 37.59
CA THR A 490 2.36 25.89 39.01
C THR A 490 3.26 24.69 39.32
N GLU A 491 3.27 23.67 38.48
CA GLU A 491 4.11 22.47 38.65
C GLU A 491 5.60 22.74 38.43
N THR A 492 5.92 23.71 37.57
CA THR A 492 7.31 24.15 37.34
C THR A 492 7.84 24.97 38.55
N ALA A 493 6.98 25.72 39.21
CA ALA A 493 7.34 26.47 40.43
C ALA A 493 7.63 25.52 41.60
N ASP A 494 6.84 24.46 41.76
CA ASP A 494 7.04 23.48 42.82
C ASP A 494 8.33 22.65 42.62
N LEU A 495 8.69 22.33 41.37
CA LEU A 495 9.95 21.67 41.06
C LEU A 495 11.17 22.56 41.35
N ASN A 496 11.09 23.84 41.00
CA ASN A 496 12.15 24.81 41.31
C ASN A 496 12.28 25.02 42.81
N ALA A 497 11.16 25.07 43.54
CA ALA A 497 11.15 25.20 45.00
C ALA A 497 11.76 23.94 45.66
N SER A 498 11.45 22.74 45.19
CA SER A 498 12.01 21.49 45.71
C SER A 498 13.49 21.32 45.35
N ALA A 499 13.92 21.74 44.16
CA ALA A 499 15.33 21.73 43.77
C ALA A 499 16.15 22.71 44.62
N THR A 500 15.62 23.91 44.86
CA THR A 500 16.26 24.91 45.72
C THR A 500 16.34 24.45 47.20
N ALA A 501 15.27 23.77 47.67
CA ALA A 501 15.27 23.20 49.01
C ALA A 501 16.32 22.09 49.17
N ASN A 502 16.51 21.24 48.16
CA ASN A 502 17.53 20.18 48.17
C ASN A 502 18.97 20.73 48.10
N ILE A 503 19.21 21.81 47.36
CA ILE A 503 20.53 22.47 47.31
C ILE A 503 20.85 23.07 48.68
N ASN A 504 19.89 23.80 49.29
CA ASN A 504 20.06 24.37 50.59
C ASN A 504 20.26 23.30 51.70
N ALA A 505 19.58 22.14 51.59
CA ALA A 505 19.78 21.04 52.51
C ALA A 505 21.17 20.40 52.38
N SER A 506 21.72 20.29 51.17
CA SER A 506 23.06 19.75 50.94
C SER A 506 24.17 20.70 51.37
N GLU A 507 23.97 22.02 51.26
CA GLU A 507 24.92 23.01 51.79
C GLU A 507 24.95 23.05 53.32
N THR A 508 23.78 22.86 53.97
CA THR A 508 23.70 22.85 55.43
C THR A 508 24.38 21.61 56.05
N ILE A 509 24.42 20.47 55.34
CA ILE A 509 25.11 19.28 55.79
C ILE A 509 26.66 19.42 55.71
N ASN A 510 27.16 20.18 54.74
CA ASN A 510 28.60 20.38 54.55
C ASN A 510 29.19 21.44 55.53
N ILE A 511 28.39 22.31 56.13
CA ILE A 511 28.88 23.29 57.13
C ILE A 511 28.99 22.69 58.52
N ASN A 512 28.30 21.58 58.81
CA ASN A 512 28.35 20.92 60.13
C ASN A 512 29.36 19.76 60.23
N SER A 513 30.19 19.54 59.21
CA SER A 513 31.19 18.45 59.13
C SER A 513 32.66 18.93 59.11
N ASN A 514 32.93 20.21 59.52
CA ASN A 514 34.28 20.74 59.74
C ASN A 514 34.52 21.07 61.19
#